data_283586dd477afd991938495cc23563c7
#
_entry.id   283586dd477afd991938495cc23563c7
#
_cell.length_a   1.000
_cell.length_b   1.000
_cell.length_c   1.000
_cell.angle_alpha   90.00
_cell.angle_beta   90.00
_cell.angle_gamma   90.00
#
_symmetry.space_group_name_H-M   'P 1'
#
loop_
_entity.id
_entity.type
_entity.pdbx_description
1 polymer ?
#
loop_
_entity_poly.entity_id
_entity_poly.type
_entity_poly.pdbx_seq_one_letter_code
_entity_poly.pdbx_strand_id
1 'polypeptide(L)'
;DLLTALRDKVGGGVRILAVLEPRSNTMKMGVHKDEIAPALGRADAVFMLQPDNIPWDVAEIAGQCVQPAHYTGSVDKLVDMIVAEAKPTDHILVMSNGSFGGIHQKILDRLK
;
A
#
# COMPACT_ATOMS: atom_id res chain seq x y z
N ASP A 1 -1.71 -9.16 11.78
CA ASP A 1 -1.95 -9.03 10.34
C ASP A 1 -0.66 -9.25 9.53
N LEU A 2 -0.79 -9.24 8.22
CA LEU A 2 0.35 -9.52 7.34
C LEU A 2 1.50 -8.53 7.53
N LEU A 3 1.19 -7.27 7.69
CA LEU A 3 2.21 -6.24 7.85
C LEU A 3 2.97 -6.42 9.16
N THR A 4 2.27 -6.67 10.26
CA THR A 4 2.89 -6.93 11.55
C THR A 4 3.74 -8.19 11.49
N ALA A 5 3.23 -9.27 10.87
CA ALA A 5 3.97 -10.51 10.73
C ALA A 5 5.25 -10.32 9.92
N LEU A 6 5.19 -9.55 8.82
CA LEU A 6 6.36 -9.27 8.02
C LEU A 6 7.39 -8.44 8.80
N ARG A 7 6.94 -7.42 9.52
CA ARG A 7 7.83 -6.58 10.32
C ARG A 7 8.55 -7.40 11.39
N ASP A 8 7.83 -8.31 12.05
CA ASP A 8 8.43 -9.18 13.06
C ASP A 8 9.48 -10.10 12.45
N LYS A 9 9.26 -10.54 11.21
CA LYS A 9 10.17 -11.43 10.50
C LYS A 9 11.45 -10.72 10.05
N VAL A 10 11.34 -9.49 9.50
CA VAL A 10 12.48 -8.79 8.90
C VAL A 10 13.17 -7.82 9.85
N GLY A 11 12.54 -7.46 10.96
CA GLY A 11 13.10 -6.54 11.94
C GLY A 11 13.01 -5.07 11.52
N GLY A 12 13.61 -4.20 12.31
CA GLY A 12 13.52 -2.75 12.13
C GLY A 12 14.52 -2.17 11.16
N GLY A 13 15.53 -2.94 10.73
CA GLY A 13 16.59 -2.45 9.84
C GLY A 13 16.25 -2.51 8.35
N VAL A 14 15.07 -3.02 8.00
CA VAL A 14 14.64 -3.20 6.62
C VAL A 14 13.39 -2.36 6.38
N ARG A 15 13.34 -1.66 5.23
CA ARG A 15 12.17 -0.87 4.88
C ARG A 15 11.06 -1.76 4.31
N ILE A 16 9.84 -1.47 4.70
CA ILE A 16 8.65 -2.10 4.14
C ILE A 16 7.83 -1.03 3.42
N LEU A 17 7.59 -1.24 2.13
CA LEU A 17 6.72 -0.39 1.32
C LEU A 17 5.36 -1.09 1.22
N ALA A 18 4.34 -0.51 1.82
CA ALA A 18 2.99 -1.08 1.79
C ALA A 18 2.23 -0.52 0.59
N VAL A 19 1.70 -1.41 -0.24
CA VAL A 19 0.93 -1.05 -1.42
C VAL A 19 -0.50 -1.53 -1.23
N LEU A 20 -1.46 -0.61 -1.23
CA LEU A 20 -2.85 -0.91 -0.86
C LEU A 20 -3.82 -0.39 -1.90
N GLU A 21 -4.80 -1.22 -2.25
CA GLU A 21 -5.98 -0.79 -2.99
C GLU A 21 -7.19 -0.95 -2.06
N PRO A 22 -7.66 0.13 -1.42
CA PRO A 22 -8.88 0.05 -0.61
C PRO A 22 -10.08 -0.25 -1.50
N ARG A 23 -10.89 -1.21 -1.11
CA ARG A 23 -12.09 -1.61 -1.86
C ARG A 23 -13.29 -1.70 -0.93
N SER A 24 -14.48 -1.72 -1.52
CA SER A 24 -15.72 -1.89 -0.79
C SER A 24 -15.72 -3.16 0.08
N ASN A 25 -14.97 -4.19 -0.30
CA ASN A 25 -14.83 -5.39 0.51
C ASN A 25 -14.18 -5.12 1.86
N THR A 26 -13.23 -4.19 1.91
CA THR A 26 -12.61 -3.78 3.17
C THR A 26 -13.67 -3.20 4.10
N MET A 27 -14.57 -2.39 3.56
CA MET A 27 -15.68 -1.83 4.33
C MET A 27 -16.67 -2.90 4.79
N LYS A 28 -16.94 -3.90 3.93
CA LYS A 28 -17.82 -5.02 4.27
C LYS A 28 -17.24 -5.87 5.41
N MET A 29 -15.93 -5.90 5.55
CA MET A 29 -15.26 -6.61 6.62
C MET A 29 -15.20 -5.81 7.92
N GLY A 30 -15.86 -4.64 7.96
CA GLY A 30 -15.95 -3.81 9.15
C GLY A 30 -14.75 -2.90 9.39
N VAL A 31 -13.86 -2.77 8.41
CA VAL A 31 -12.72 -1.87 8.52
C VAL A 31 -13.12 -0.49 8.03
N HIS A 32 -13.06 0.50 8.90
CA HIS A 32 -13.34 1.89 8.56
C HIS A 32 -12.10 2.58 8.01
N LYS A 33 -12.32 3.60 7.17
CA LYS A 33 -11.21 4.38 6.62
C LYS A 33 -10.28 4.94 7.70
N ASP A 34 -10.83 5.30 8.85
CA ASP A 34 -10.04 5.86 9.96
C ASP A 34 -9.14 4.83 10.65
N GLU A 35 -9.36 3.54 10.39
CA GLU A 35 -8.54 2.46 10.94
C GLU A 35 -7.40 2.06 10.02
N ILE A 36 -7.43 2.49 8.76
CA ILE A 36 -6.45 2.04 7.75
C ILE A 36 -5.07 2.62 8.05
N ALA A 37 -4.97 3.93 8.29
CA ALA A 37 -3.67 4.56 8.58
C ALA A 37 -3.00 3.97 9.82
N PRO A 38 -3.70 3.78 10.96
CA PRO A 38 -3.09 3.10 12.10
C PRO A 38 -2.64 1.67 11.78
N ALA A 39 -3.43 0.94 10.98
CA ALA A 39 -3.07 -0.43 10.60
C ALA A 39 -1.81 -0.48 9.74
N LEU A 40 -1.48 0.61 9.04
CA LEU A 40 -0.28 0.71 8.20
C LEU A 40 0.93 1.25 8.94
N GLY A 41 0.83 1.47 10.25
CA GLY A 41 1.89 2.12 11.03
C GLY A 41 3.23 1.41 11.04
N ARG A 42 3.26 0.12 10.74
CA ARG A 42 4.51 -0.67 10.68
C ARG A 42 5.24 -0.54 9.34
N ALA A 43 4.61 0.06 8.33
CA ALA A 43 5.25 0.30 7.04
C ALA A 43 6.07 1.58 7.09
N ASP A 44 7.15 1.62 6.32
CA ASP A 44 8.02 2.80 6.24
C ASP A 44 7.53 3.80 5.20
N ALA A 45 6.80 3.34 4.20
CA ALA A 45 6.13 4.18 3.22
C ALA A 45 4.86 3.49 2.72
N VAL A 46 3.89 4.27 2.28
CA VAL A 46 2.58 3.75 1.87
C VAL A 46 2.26 4.27 0.47
N PHE A 47 1.76 3.37 -0.37
CA PHE A 47 1.34 3.68 -1.74
C PHE A 47 -0.08 3.16 -1.93
N MET A 48 -1.02 4.06 -2.24
CA MET A 48 -2.43 3.70 -2.34
C MET A 48 -3.00 4.02 -3.72
N LEU A 49 -3.83 3.11 -4.21
CA LEU A 49 -4.61 3.34 -5.42
C LEU A 49 -6.00 3.83 -5.01
N GLN A 50 -6.44 4.96 -5.61
CA GLN A 50 -7.79 5.46 -5.44
C GLN A 50 -8.70 4.73 -6.42
N PRO A 51 -9.55 3.79 -5.97
CA PRO A 51 -10.49 3.13 -6.88
C PRO A 51 -11.69 4.03 -7.15
N ASP A 52 -12.29 3.84 -8.32
CA ASP A 52 -13.45 4.66 -8.75
C ASP A 52 -14.72 4.31 -7.99
N ASN A 53 -14.78 3.14 -7.39
CA ASN A 53 -16.02 2.56 -6.85
C ASN A 53 -16.15 2.67 -5.33
N ILE A 54 -15.34 3.50 -4.68
CA ILE A 54 -15.50 3.74 -3.24
C ILE A 54 -15.91 5.19 -3.00
N PRO A 55 -16.73 5.43 -1.94
CA PRO A 55 -17.30 6.76 -1.71
C PRO A 55 -16.38 7.73 -0.97
N TRP A 56 -15.16 7.33 -0.59
CA TRP A 56 -14.27 8.17 0.17
C TRP A 56 -12.90 8.28 -0.51
N ASP A 57 -12.15 9.32 -0.14
CA ASP A 57 -10.90 9.71 -0.79
C ASP A 57 -9.70 9.13 -0.01
N VAL A 58 -8.83 8.39 -0.71
CA VAL A 58 -7.62 7.86 -0.08
C VAL A 58 -6.66 8.97 0.38
N ALA A 59 -6.82 10.20 -0.14
CA ALA A 59 -6.05 11.34 0.35
C ALA A 59 -6.27 11.57 1.85
N GLU A 60 -7.46 11.29 2.38
CA GLU A 60 -7.74 11.40 3.81
C GLU A 60 -6.90 10.40 4.60
N ILE A 61 -6.77 9.17 4.08
CA ILE A 61 -5.96 8.13 4.71
C ILE A 61 -4.48 8.54 4.68
N ALA A 62 -4.01 9.04 3.54
CA ALA A 62 -2.64 9.51 3.39
C ALA A 62 -2.32 10.63 4.39
N GLY A 63 -3.26 11.54 4.60
CA GLY A 63 -3.10 12.64 5.57
C GLY A 63 -3.02 12.17 7.01
N GLN A 64 -3.55 10.99 7.32
CA GLN A 64 -3.50 10.41 8.67
C GLN A 64 -2.23 9.61 8.92
N CYS A 65 -1.48 9.26 7.88
CA CYS A 65 -0.25 8.50 8.02
C CYS A 65 0.87 9.39 8.56
N VAL A 66 1.65 8.87 9.51
CA VAL A 66 2.82 9.58 10.04
C VAL A 66 4.05 9.41 9.14
N GLN A 67 4.09 8.33 8.36
CA GLN A 67 5.15 8.07 7.38
C GLN A 67 4.76 8.64 6.01
N PRO A 68 5.71 8.71 5.06
CA PRO A 68 5.38 9.15 3.70
C PRO A 68 4.28 8.27 3.09
N ALA A 69 3.26 8.90 2.56
CA ALA A 69 2.12 8.23 1.96
C ALA A 69 1.80 8.88 0.61
N HIS A 70 1.69 8.06 -0.41
CA HIS A 70 1.45 8.49 -1.79
C HIS A 70 0.18 7.83 -2.30
N TYR A 71 -0.52 8.49 -3.23
CA TYR A 71 -1.73 7.94 -3.82
C TYR A 71 -1.91 8.44 -5.23
N THR A 72 -2.62 7.68 -6.04
CA THR A 72 -2.97 8.03 -7.41
C THR A 72 -4.15 7.16 -7.85
N GLY A 73 -4.87 7.59 -8.88
CA GLY A 73 -5.95 6.81 -9.48
C GLY A 73 -5.50 5.88 -10.60
N SER A 74 -4.21 5.84 -10.91
CA SER A 74 -3.65 5.05 -12.01
C SER A 74 -2.69 4.00 -11.50
N VAL A 75 -2.92 2.72 -11.87
CA VAL A 75 -2.03 1.63 -11.51
C VAL A 75 -0.62 1.88 -12.06
N ASP A 76 -0.51 2.34 -13.30
CA ASP A 76 0.79 2.57 -13.92
C ASP A 76 1.58 3.68 -13.23
N LYS A 77 0.89 4.76 -12.83
CA LYS A 77 1.54 5.82 -12.06
C LYS A 77 1.96 5.34 -10.68
N LEU A 78 1.13 4.49 -10.06
CA LEU A 78 1.46 3.93 -8.76
C LEU A 78 2.72 3.06 -8.86
N VAL A 79 2.84 2.25 -9.90
CA VAL A 79 4.03 1.45 -10.14
C VAL A 79 5.25 2.35 -10.32
N ASP A 80 5.12 3.45 -11.07
CA ASP A 80 6.22 4.41 -11.25
C ASP A 80 6.69 4.99 -9.90
N MET A 81 5.75 5.35 -9.03
CA MET A 81 6.07 5.88 -7.70
C MET A 81 6.80 4.84 -6.85
N ILE A 82 6.32 3.59 -6.87
CA ILE A 82 6.92 2.50 -6.09
C ILE A 82 8.34 2.24 -6.57
N VAL A 83 8.53 2.12 -7.87
CA VAL A 83 9.84 1.82 -8.47
C VAL A 83 10.84 2.95 -8.20
N ALA A 84 10.38 4.20 -8.26
CA ALA A 84 11.23 5.34 -7.96
C ALA A 84 11.70 5.36 -6.51
N GLU A 85 10.90 4.82 -5.58
CA GLU A 85 11.23 4.80 -4.16
C GLU A 85 11.99 3.54 -3.73
N ALA A 86 11.70 2.41 -4.37
CA ALA A 86 12.23 1.10 -3.95
C ALA A 86 13.75 0.99 -4.10
N LYS A 87 14.37 0.36 -3.11
CA LYS A 87 15.81 0.07 -3.09
C LYS A 87 16.02 -1.43 -2.96
N PRO A 88 17.24 -1.95 -3.29
CA PRO A 88 17.45 -3.41 -3.37
C PRO A 88 17.08 -4.22 -2.13
N THR A 89 17.15 -3.62 -0.94
CA THR A 89 16.85 -4.34 0.30
C THR A 89 15.41 -4.13 0.79
N ASP A 90 14.61 -3.35 0.08
CA ASP A 90 13.24 -3.06 0.48
C ASP A 90 12.31 -4.25 0.27
N HIS A 91 11.34 -4.39 1.16
CA HIS A 91 10.24 -5.34 1.00
C HIS A 91 9.01 -4.59 0.53
N ILE A 92 8.40 -5.06 -0.54
CA ILE A 92 7.17 -4.48 -1.07
C ILE A 92 6.03 -5.42 -0.74
N LEU A 93 5.12 -4.99 0.13
CA LEU A 93 3.97 -5.78 0.54
C LEU A 93 2.73 -5.24 -0.15
N VAL A 94 2.17 -6.03 -1.06
CA VAL A 94 0.95 -5.65 -1.79
C VAL A 94 -0.24 -6.25 -1.07
N MET A 95 -1.14 -5.40 -0.60
CA MET A 95 -2.34 -5.79 0.13
C MET A 95 -3.57 -5.47 -0.70
N SER A 96 -4.23 -6.51 -1.21
CA SER A 96 -5.41 -6.36 -2.04
C SER A 96 -6.26 -7.63 -1.98
N ASN A 97 -7.56 -7.47 -2.13
CA ASN A 97 -8.50 -8.58 -2.20
C ASN A 97 -8.77 -9.03 -3.63
N GLY A 98 -8.04 -8.50 -4.60
CA GLY A 98 -8.25 -8.82 -6.01
C GLY A 98 -6.96 -8.77 -6.80
N SER A 99 -7.08 -8.69 -8.12
CA SER A 99 -5.93 -8.69 -9.01
C SER A 99 -5.10 -7.40 -8.93
N PHE A 100 -5.68 -6.31 -8.45
CA PHE A 100 -5.02 -5.01 -8.34
C PHE A 100 -4.40 -4.59 -9.69
N GLY A 101 -5.13 -4.82 -10.81
CA GLY A 101 -4.64 -4.47 -12.13
C GLY A 101 -3.33 -5.12 -12.54
N GLY A 102 -2.98 -6.27 -11.95
CA GLY A 102 -1.73 -6.95 -12.25
C GLY A 102 -0.50 -6.27 -11.67
N ILE A 103 -0.66 -5.49 -10.60
CA ILE A 103 0.42 -4.66 -10.06
C ILE A 103 1.65 -5.46 -9.62
N HIS A 104 1.47 -6.68 -9.10
CA HIS A 104 2.58 -7.54 -8.72
C HIS A 104 3.54 -7.76 -9.90
N GLN A 105 2.99 -8.18 -11.04
CA GLN A 105 3.81 -8.47 -12.22
C GLN A 105 4.42 -7.19 -12.79
N LYS A 106 3.66 -6.09 -12.77
CA LYS A 106 4.16 -4.80 -13.26
C LYS A 106 5.34 -4.30 -12.46
N ILE A 107 5.30 -4.45 -11.14
CA ILE A 107 6.41 -4.09 -10.26
C ILE A 107 7.62 -4.98 -10.55
N LEU A 108 7.41 -6.29 -10.62
CA LEU A 108 8.48 -7.24 -10.89
C LEU A 108 9.18 -6.95 -12.23
N ASP A 109 8.40 -6.65 -13.25
CA ASP A 109 8.94 -6.35 -14.58
C ASP A 109 9.79 -5.08 -14.58
N ARG A 110 9.38 -4.08 -13.79
CA ARG A 110 10.11 -2.80 -13.70
C ARG A 110 11.37 -2.89 -12.86
N LEU A 111 11.44 -3.80 -11.90
CA LEU A 111 12.58 -3.95 -10.99
C LEU A 111 13.66 -4.91 -11.51
N LYS A 112 13.42 -5.54 -12.62
CA LYS A 112 14.42 -6.44 -13.23
C LYS A 112 15.63 -5.67 -13.75
#